data_afdef282c4eed272dfc4ece14f5336e6
#
_entry.id   afdef282c4eed272dfc4ece14f5336e6
#
_cell.length_a   1.000
_cell.length_b   1.000
_cell.length_c   1.000
_cell.angle_alpha   90.00
_cell.angle_beta   90.00
_cell.angle_gamma   90.00
#
_symmetry.space_group_name_H-M   'P 1'
#
loop_
_entity.id
_entity.type
_entity.pdbx_description
1 polymer ?
#
loop_
_entity_poly.entity_id
_entity_poly.type
_entity_poly.pdbx_seq_one_letter_code
_entity_poly.pdbx_strand_id
1 'polypeptide(L)'
;MSAEELIAAYERRRAAIAARLDAGDAGDAVKGEIVGLFKEAETAIEQLSAFKETIRELVQRYKSLAGEKPATASRGGGRSVVSDHIGSSTYVERGWSAIAGGDPKRAIKELERALELAPNDPQAETLLGWAQMLRGQYDDALFTYYKVLAKTPDNPLARVNLGYICLKKGIFGEAIEHLSRAIRQEQDRKASLYAHFYMGLVYLEREMYDDARAFFRRTLELGPNMLEAWWEMGRAFYLEGNHRAAAEAWRQGVEANRFSLWGERCGQALKQVDAGEPVTFATEAGEPAQA
;
A
#
# COMPACT_ATOMS: atom_id res chain seq x y z
N MET A 1 -21.77 26.11 8.21
CA MET A 1 -20.34 26.11 7.84
C MET A 1 -20.19 25.17 6.66
N SER A 2 -19.64 25.64 5.56
CA SER A 2 -19.36 24.79 4.41
C SER A 2 -18.17 23.86 4.72
N ALA A 3 -18.01 22.78 3.93
CA ALA A 3 -16.86 21.90 4.08
C ALA A 3 -15.53 22.65 3.87
N GLU A 4 -15.53 23.64 2.96
CA GLU A 4 -14.36 24.50 2.72
C GLU A 4 -14.03 25.38 3.91
N GLU A 5 -15.06 25.96 4.59
CA GLU A 5 -14.87 26.75 5.81
C GLU A 5 -14.32 25.91 6.96
N LEU A 6 -14.78 24.65 7.08
CA LEU A 6 -14.29 23.71 8.09
C LEU A 6 -12.81 23.36 7.84
N ILE A 7 -12.46 22.99 6.61
CA ILE A 7 -11.09 22.66 6.21
C ILE A 7 -10.17 23.89 6.46
N ALA A 8 -10.60 25.07 6.04
CA ALA A 8 -9.83 26.31 6.26
C ALA A 8 -9.62 26.63 7.74
N ALA A 9 -10.56 26.26 8.62
CA ALA A 9 -10.41 26.41 10.06
C ALA A 9 -9.35 25.45 10.62
N TYR A 10 -9.36 24.19 10.21
CA TYR A 10 -8.34 23.21 10.60
C TYR A 10 -6.94 23.59 10.09
N GLU A 11 -6.82 24.05 8.84
CA GLU A 11 -5.54 24.51 8.28
C GLU A 11 -4.95 25.70 9.05
N ARG A 12 -5.76 26.67 9.44
CA ARG A 12 -5.29 27.80 10.29
C ARG A 12 -4.79 27.32 11.64
N ARG A 13 -5.48 26.41 12.32
CA ARG A 13 -5.04 25.84 13.60
C ARG A 13 -3.77 25.03 13.46
N ARG A 14 -3.67 24.21 12.42
CA ARG A 14 -2.46 23.46 12.08
C ARG A 14 -1.27 24.39 11.88
N ALA A 15 -1.43 25.46 11.10
CA ALA A 15 -0.37 26.44 10.85
C ALA A 15 0.08 27.15 12.13
N ALA A 16 -0.85 27.50 13.02
CA ALA A 16 -0.52 28.13 14.30
C ALA A 16 0.27 27.17 15.21
N ILE A 17 -0.10 25.89 15.26
CA ILE A 17 0.64 24.87 16.01
C ILE A 17 2.04 24.67 15.41
N ALA A 18 2.16 24.60 14.09
CA ALA A 18 3.44 24.45 13.40
C ALA A 18 4.40 25.63 13.72
N ALA A 19 3.91 26.86 13.66
CA ALA A 19 4.70 28.04 13.99
C ALA A 19 5.21 28.04 15.46
N ARG A 20 4.45 27.50 16.39
CA ARG A 20 4.89 27.36 17.80
C ARG A 20 5.96 26.28 17.94
N LEU A 21 5.82 25.16 17.23
CA LEU A 21 6.83 24.10 17.19
C LEU A 21 8.14 24.60 16.58
N ASP A 22 8.07 25.38 15.49
CA ASP A 22 9.23 25.99 14.82
C ASP A 22 9.94 27.00 15.75
N ALA A 23 9.20 27.64 16.66
CA ALA A 23 9.73 28.52 17.70
C ALA A 23 10.30 27.77 18.92
N GLY A 24 10.28 26.42 18.91
CA GLY A 24 10.81 25.59 20.00
C GLY A 24 9.83 25.33 21.15
N ASP A 25 8.56 25.74 21.02
CA ASP A 25 7.53 25.48 22.01
C ASP A 25 6.93 24.06 21.79
N ALA A 26 7.48 23.07 22.48
CA ALA A 26 7.01 21.68 22.47
C ALA A 26 6.39 21.25 23.82
N GLY A 27 5.84 22.19 24.57
CA GLY A 27 5.22 21.94 25.86
C GLY A 27 3.93 21.11 25.81
N ASP A 28 3.47 20.63 26.99
CA ASP A 28 2.26 19.80 27.12
C ASP A 28 1.00 20.49 26.56
N ALA A 29 0.96 21.81 26.55
CA ALA A 29 -0.15 22.57 25.97
C ALA A 29 -0.21 22.36 24.44
N VAL A 30 0.91 22.41 23.73
CA VAL A 30 0.98 22.18 22.26
C VAL A 30 0.62 20.74 21.95
N LYS A 31 1.10 19.78 22.74
CA LYS A 31 0.73 18.37 22.63
C LYS A 31 -0.78 18.17 22.79
N GLY A 32 -1.39 18.84 23.77
CA GLY A 32 -2.84 18.80 23.99
C GLY A 32 -3.63 19.36 22.81
N GLU A 33 -3.18 20.45 22.20
CA GLU A 33 -3.79 21.06 21.02
C GLU A 33 -3.70 20.15 19.79
N ILE A 34 -2.55 19.47 19.57
CA ILE A 34 -2.36 18.50 18.48
C ILE A 34 -3.33 17.32 18.66
N VAL A 35 -3.40 16.74 19.84
CA VAL A 35 -4.31 15.62 20.14
C VAL A 35 -5.78 16.05 20.00
N GLY A 36 -6.11 17.26 20.44
CA GLY A 36 -7.45 17.83 20.26
C GLY A 36 -7.82 17.99 18.79
N LEU A 37 -6.94 18.57 18.00
CA LEU A 37 -7.14 18.77 16.56
C LEU A 37 -7.31 17.43 15.82
N PHE A 38 -6.52 16.42 16.19
CA PHE A 38 -6.62 15.09 15.62
C PHE A 38 -7.98 14.43 15.93
N LYS A 39 -8.42 14.45 17.19
CA LYS A 39 -9.73 13.90 17.60
C LYS A 39 -10.91 14.60 16.93
N GLU A 40 -10.84 15.93 16.79
CA GLU A 40 -11.87 16.68 16.08
C GLU A 40 -11.93 16.31 14.60
N ALA A 41 -10.76 16.12 13.96
CA ALA A 41 -10.69 15.68 12.57
C ALA A 41 -11.26 14.26 12.38
N GLU A 42 -10.93 13.31 13.26
CA GLU A 42 -11.52 11.97 13.26
C GLU A 42 -13.04 12.01 13.38
N THR A 43 -13.56 12.79 14.35
CA THR A 43 -15.01 12.95 14.53
C THR A 43 -15.69 13.55 13.30
N ALA A 44 -15.07 14.53 12.64
CA ALA A 44 -15.58 15.10 11.41
C ALA A 44 -15.62 14.09 10.26
N ILE A 45 -14.61 13.24 10.12
CA ILE A 45 -14.55 12.15 9.13
C ILE A 45 -15.68 11.14 9.38
N GLU A 46 -15.90 10.74 10.63
CA GLU A 46 -17.00 9.83 11.00
C GLU A 46 -18.38 10.43 10.66
N GLN A 47 -18.60 11.71 10.98
CA GLN A 47 -19.85 12.39 10.68
C GLN A 47 -20.09 12.52 9.17
N LEU A 48 -19.06 12.85 8.39
CA LEU A 48 -19.15 12.90 6.93
C LEU A 48 -19.42 11.52 6.32
N SER A 49 -18.83 10.48 6.88
CA SER A 49 -19.06 9.10 6.47
C SER A 49 -20.51 8.67 6.74
N ALA A 50 -21.04 8.98 7.93
CA ALA A 50 -22.44 8.71 8.27
C ALA A 50 -23.39 9.49 7.37
N PHE A 51 -23.10 10.75 7.05
CA PHE A 51 -23.89 11.56 6.15
C PHE A 51 -23.87 11.00 4.72
N LYS A 52 -22.73 10.51 4.25
CA LYS A 52 -22.63 9.81 2.95
C LYS A 52 -23.56 8.59 2.88
N GLU A 53 -23.67 7.81 3.97
CA GLU A 53 -24.62 6.68 4.03
C GLU A 53 -26.09 7.15 3.96
N THR A 54 -26.43 8.22 4.66
CA THR A 54 -27.78 8.80 4.59
C THR A 54 -28.13 9.23 3.16
N ILE A 55 -27.18 9.84 2.44
CA ILE A 55 -27.38 10.19 1.02
C ILE A 55 -27.58 8.92 0.18
N ARG A 56 -26.81 7.85 0.44
CA ARG A 56 -26.99 6.56 -0.26
C ARG A 56 -28.41 5.99 -0.06
N GLU A 57 -28.93 6.05 1.14
CA GLU A 57 -30.32 5.63 1.44
C GLU A 57 -31.34 6.48 0.67
N LEU A 58 -31.14 7.79 0.59
CA LEU A 58 -31.97 8.67 -0.20
C LEU A 58 -31.97 8.34 -1.71
N VAL A 59 -30.78 8.04 -2.25
CA VAL A 59 -30.63 7.61 -3.65
C VAL A 59 -31.37 6.29 -3.88
N GLN A 60 -31.25 5.34 -2.98
CA GLN A 60 -31.97 4.06 -3.05
C GLN A 60 -33.50 4.28 -3.04
N ARG A 61 -33.96 5.14 -2.13
CA ARG A 61 -35.37 5.48 -2.01
C ARG A 61 -35.89 6.21 -3.25
N TYR A 62 -35.11 7.12 -3.82
CA TYR A 62 -35.44 7.79 -5.08
C TYR A 62 -35.59 6.78 -6.23
N LYS A 63 -34.64 5.86 -6.38
CA LYS A 63 -34.66 4.81 -7.41
C LYS A 63 -35.93 3.92 -7.27
N SER A 64 -36.30 3.55 -6.04
CA SER A 64 -37.51 2.77 -5.80
C SER A 64 -38.80 3.52 -6.13
N LEU A 65 -38.83 4.85 -5.93
CA LEU A 65 -40.00 5.71 -6.24
C LEU A 65 -40.04 6.13 -7.70
N ALA A 66 -38.91 6.30 -8.36
CA ALA A 66 -38.81 6.68 -9.77
C ALA A 66 -39.29 5.58 -10.75
N GLY A 67 -39.70 4.41 -10.23
CA GLY A 67 -40.33 3.38 -11.04
C GLY A 67 -39.37 2.70 -12.02
N GLU A 68 -38.09 2.67 -11.77
CA GLU A 68 -37.16 1.79 -12.49
C GLU A 68 -37.54 0.33 -12.18
N LYS A 69 -38.50 -0.18 -13.00
CA LYS A 69 -38.87 -1.60 -12.95
C LYS A 69 -37.64 -2.45 -13.17
N PRO A 70 -37.45 -3.52 -12.37
CA PRO A 70 -36.45 -4.51 -12.70
C PRO A 70 -36.75 -4.99 -14.13
N ALA A 71 -35.79 -4.89 -15.02
CA ALA A 71 -35.92 -5.29 -16.41
C ALA A 71 -36.40 -6.74 -16.47
N THR A 72 -37.67 -6.94 -16.89
CA THR A 72 -38.22 -8.26 -17.12
C THR A 72 -37.38 -8.95 -18.17
N ALA A 73 -36.93 -10.15 -17.84
CA ALA A 73 -36.08 -11.00 -18.68
C ALA A 73 -36.70 -11.18 -20.07
N SER A 74 -36.22 -10.48 -21.07
CA SER A 74 -36.41 -10.79 -22.48
C SER A 74 -35.54 -11.98 -22.82
N ARG A 75 -36.16 -13.10 -23.16
CA ARG A 75 -35.51 -14.27 -23.72
C ARG A 75 -34.98 -13.93 -25.10
N GLY A 76 -33.66 -13.91 -25.27
CA GLY A 76 -33.04 -13.90 -26.60
C GLY A 76 -31.94 -12.86 -26.73
N GLY A 77 -30.68 -13.27 -26.69
CA GLY A 77 -29.53 -12.52 -27.17
C GLY A 77 -28.87 -11.60 -26.18
N GLY A 78 -27.60 -11.92 -25.83
CA GLY A 78 -26.62 -11.01 -25.26
C GLY A 78 -27.02 -10.29 -23.97
N ARG A 79 -26.68 -10.83 -22.83
CA ARG A 79 -26.77 -10.16 -21.52
C ARG A 79 -25.93 -8.87 -21.55
N SER A 80 -26.51 -7.73 -21.88
CA SER A 80 -25.96 -6.46 -21.44
C SER A 80 -26.26 -6.37 -19.95
N VAL A 81 -25.28 -6.68 -19.13
CA VAL A 81 -25.32 -6.43 -17.69
C VAL A 81 -25.32 -4.90 -17.54
N VAL A 82 -26.46 -4.31 -17.19
CA VAL A 82 -26.46 -2.92 -16.71
C VAL A 82 -25.67 -2.92 -15.41
N SER A 83 -24.41 -2.47 -15.48
CA SER A 83 -23.52 -2.43 -14.34
C SER A 83 -24.07 -1.42 -13.34
N ASP A 84 -24.46 -1.87 -12.16
CA ASP A 84 -24.78 -0.99 -11.04
C ASP A 84 -23.47 -0.48 -10.45
N HIS A 85 -22.94 0.60 -11.05
CA HIS A 85 -21.69 1.21 -10.62
C HIS A 85 -21.69 1.63 -9.14
N ILE A 86 -22.86 1.96 -8.58
CA ILE A 86 -22.97 2.34 -7.16
C ILE A 86 -22.75 1.12 -6.27
N GLY A 87 -23.34 -0.01 -6.60
CA GLY A 87 -23.14 -1.26 -5.87
C GLY A 87 -21.71 -1.78 -5.95
N SER A 88 -21.15 -1.78 -7.15
CA SER A 88 -19.76 -2.22 -7.38
C SER A 88 -18.78 -1.35 -6.60
N SER A 89 -18.85 -0.03 -6.69
CA SER A 89 -17.94 0.89 -5.99
C SER A 89 -17.95 0.71 -4.47
N THR A 90 -19.11 0.39 -3.89
CA THR A 90 -19.22 0.09 -2.46
C THR A 90 -18.41 -1.17 -2.08
N TYR A 91 -18.49 -2.21 -2.89
CA TYR A 91 -17.72 -3.42 -2.65
C TYR A 91 -16.21 -3.21 -2.87
N VAL A 92 -15.83 -2.38 -3.84
CA VAL A 92 -14.42 -1.96 -4.02
C VAL A 92 -13.91 -1.22 -2.79
N GLU A 93 -14.68 -0.25 -2.25
CA GLU A 93 -14.32 0.47 -1.02
C GLU A 93 -14.19 -0.47 0.20
N ARG A 94 -15.10 -1.44 0.33
CA ARG A 94 -15.03 -2.47 1.40
C ARG A 94 -13.82 -3.38 1.23
N GLY A 95 -13.52 -3.77 0.00
CA GLY A 95 -12.32 -4.55 -0.31
C GLY A 95 -11.05 -3.81 0.06
N TRP A 96 -10.94 -2.53 -0.33
CA TRP A 96 -9.85 -1.66 0.08
C TRP A 96 -9.74 -1.54 1.61
N SER A 97 -10.86 -1.26 2.30
CA SER A 97 -10.88 -1.16 3.76
C SER A 97 -10.45 -2.46 4.45
N ALA A 98 -10.81 -3.61 3.88
CA ALA A 98 -10.40 -4.91 4.40
C ALA A 98 -8.89 -5.15 4.19
N ILE A 99 -8.32 -4.72 3.04
CA ILE A 99 -6.86 -4.76 2.82
C ILE A 99 -6.16 -3.89 3.87
N ALA A 100 -6.59 -2.64 4.03
CA ALA A 100 -6.02 -1.71 4.99
C ALA A 100 -6.15 -2.21 6.45
N GLY A 101 -7.20 -2.97 6.75
CA GLY A 101 -7.43 -3.62 8.05
C GLY A 101 -6.70 -4.95 8.23
N GLY A 102 -5.86 -5.39 7.27
CA GLY A 102 -5.12 -6.65 7.36
C GLY A 102 -5.97 -7.91 7.21
N ASP A 103 -7.16 -7.82 6.61
CA ASP A 103 -8.04 -8.97 6.32
C ASP A 103 -8.15 -9.23 4.80
N PRO A 104 -7.12 -9.82 4.18
CA PRO A 104 -7.13 -10.10 2.75
C PRO A 104 -8.19 -11.14 2.35
N LYS A 105 -8.62 -12.01 3.28
CA LYS A 105 -9.70 -12.98 3.02
C LYS A 105 -11.02 -12.28 2.77
N ARG A 106 -11.36 -11.32 3.62
CA ARG A 106 -12.55 -10.49 3.45
C ARG A 106 -12.43 -9.62 2.20
N ALA A 107 -11.26 -9.04 1.95
CA ALA A 107 -11.00 -8.24 0.78
C ALA A 107 -11.31 -9.00 -0.52
N ILE A 108 -10.81 -10.23 -0.68
CA ILE A 108 -11.07 -11.08 -1.84
C ILE A 108 -12.58 -11.24 -2.05
N LYS A 109 -13.32 -11.60 -1.01
CA LYS A 109 -14.78 -11.80 -1.10
C LYS A 109 -15.52 -10.53 -1.55
N GLU A 110 -15.18 -9.37 -1.00
CA GLU A 110 -15.81 -8.10 -1.36
C GLU A 110 -15.46 -7.71 -2.80
N LEU A 111 -14.21 -7.92 -3.23
CA LEU A 111 -13.75 -7.58 -4.58
C LEU A 111 -14.30 -8.52 -5.66
N GLU A 112 -14.44 -9.81 -5.36
CA GLU A 112 -15.15 -10.76 -6.24
C GLU A 112 -16.59 -10.33 -6.43
N ARG A 113 -17.27 -9.88 -5.34
CA ARG A 113 -18.62 -9.34 -5.44
C ARG A 113 -18.67 -8.06 -6.26
N ALA A 114 -17.69 -7.17 -6.15
CA ALA A 114 -17.57 -6.01 -7.01
C ALA A 114 -17.49 -6.39 -8.49
N LEU A 115 -16.69 -7.41 -8.82
CA LEU A 115 -16.51 -7.90 -10.19
C LEU A 115 -17.72 -8.67 -10.72
N GLU A 116 -18.55 -9.29 -9.87
CA GLU A 116 -19.83 -9.85 -10.30
C GLU A 116 -20.81 -8.74 -10.78
N LEU A 117 -20.77 -7.58 -10.11
CA LEU A 117 -21.62 -6.44 -10.44
C LEU A 117 -21.06 -5.59 -11.60
N ALA A 118 -19.75 -5.43 -11.66
CA ALA A 118 -19.05 -4.72 -12.72
C ALA A 118 -17.88 -5.57 -13.26
N PRO A 119 -18.16 -6.56 -14.11
CA PRO A 119 -17.12 -7.36 -14.75
C PRO A 119 -16.17 -6.44 -15.52
N ASN A 120 -14.88 -6.54 -15.28
CA ASN A 120 -13.85 -5.73 -15.90
C ASN A 120 -13.58 -4.34 -15.24
N ASP A 121 -14.02 -4.10 -14.03
CA ASP A 121 -13.59 -2.93 -13.26
C ASP A 121 -12.07 -3.04 -12.99
N PRO A 122 -11.22 -2.15 -13.56
CA PRO A 122 -9.77 -2.26 -13.44
C PRO A 122 -9.28 -2.06 -12.01
N GLN A 123 -10.00 -1.25 -11.22
CA GLN A 123 -9.67 -1.00 -9.83
C GLN A 123 -9.95 -2.25 -8.98
N ALA A 124 -11.14 -2.86 -9.17
CA ALA A 124 -11.49 -4.10 -8.47
C ALA A 124 -10.53 -5.24 -8.82
N GLU A 125 -10.17 -5.41 -10.10
CA GLU A 125 -9.20 -6.44 -10.52
C GLU A 125 -7.81 -6.20 -9.91
N THR A 126 -7.32 -4.96 -9.89
CA THR A 126 -6.02 -4.63 -9.32
C THR A 126 -5.98 -4.89 -7.81
N LEU A 127 -7.03 -4.49 -7.09
CA LEU A 127 -7.15 -4.72 -5.65
C LEU A 127 -7.34 -6.21 -5.33
N LEU A 128 -8.06 -6.97 -6.17
CA LEU A 128 -8.20 -8.41 -6.01
C LEU A 128 -6.86 -9.12 -6.13
N GLY A 129 -6.07 -8.80 -7.16
CA GLY A 129 -4.71 -9.32 -7.29
C GLY A 129 -3.85 -9.00 -6.07
N TRP A 130 -3.97 -7.80 -5.52
CA TRP A 130 -3.25 -7.43 -4.30
C TRP A 130 -3.71 -8.22 -3.07
N ALA A 131 -5.01 -8.36 -2.85
CA ALA A 131 -5.55 -9.15 -1.75
C ALA A 131 -5.13 -10.64 -1.84
N GLN A 132 -5.14 -11.21 -3.06
CA GLN A 132 -4.64 -12.57 -3.33
C GLN A 132 -3.15 -12.69 -3.00
N MET A 133 -2.33 -11.71 -3.41
CA MET A 133 -0.90 -11.65 -3.12
C MET A 133 -0.64 -11.59 -1.61
N LEU A 134 -1.35 -10.73 -0.87
CA LEU A 134 -1.26 -10.63 0.59
C LEU A 134 -1.63 -11.94 1.31
N ARG A 135 -2.46 -12.76 0.68
CA ARG A 135 -2.86 -14.07 1.20
C ARG A 135 -1.90 -15.20 0.80
N GLY A 136 -0.86 -14.90 0.02
CA GLY A 136 0.05 -15.91 -0.51
C GLY A 136 -0.52 -16.74 -1.68
N GLN A 137 -1.67 -16.35 -2.22
CA GLN A 137 -2.29 -16.98 -3.39
C GLN A 137 -1.63 -16.46 -4.69
N TYR A 138 -0.33 -16.74 -4.83
CA TYR A 138 0.49 -16.16 -5.89
C TYR A 138 0.05 -16.56 -7.31
N ASP A 139 -0.45 -17.79 -7.50
CA ASP A 139 -0.92 -18.24 -8.82
C ASP A 139 -2.20 -17.52 -9.25
N ASP A 140 -3.16 -17.34 -8.32
CA ASP A 140 -4.38 -16.57 -8.58
C ASP A 140 -4.05 -15.10 -8.86
N ALA A 141 -3.13 -14.52 -8.07
CA ALA A 141 -2.69 -13.14 -8.25
C ALA A 141 -1.97 -12.94 -9.61
N LEU A 142 -1.11 -13.88 -10.03
CA LEU A 142 -0.50 -13.87 -11.36
C LEU A 142 -1.56 -13.80 -12.46
N PHE A 143 -2.53 -14.71 -12.41
CA PHE A 143 -3.62 -14.73 -13.38
C PHE A 143 -4.38 -13.40 -13.42
N THR A 144 -4.70 -12.86 -12.24
CA THR A 144 -5.42 -11.59 -12.11
C THR A 144 -4.61 -10.43 -12.71
N TYR A 145 -3.31 -10.32 -12.40
CA TYR A 145 -2.48 -9.24 -12.93
C TYR A 145 -2.17 -9.39 -14.42
N TYR A 146 -2.03 -10.60 -14.95
CA TYR A 146 -1.94 -10.80 -16.41
C TYR A 146 -3.22 -10.36 -17.12
N LYS A 147 -4.39 -10.60 -16.52
CA LYS A 147 -5.67 -10.11 -17.05
C LYS A 147 -5.73 -8.56 -17.03
N VAL A 148 -5.22 -7.92 -15.97
CA VAL A 148 -5.07 -6.46 -15.92
C VAL A 148 -4.14 -5.96 -17.03
N LEU A 149 -2.96 -6.58 -17.21
CA LEU A 149 -2.01 -6.18 -18.27
C LEU A 149 -2.51 -6.47 -19.68
N ALA A 150 -3.37 -7.46 -19.88
CA ALA A 150 -4.00 -7.69 -21.19
C ALA A 150 -4.92 -6.52 -21.60
N LYS A 151 -5.54 -5.83 -20.64
CA LYS A 151 -6.39 -4.65 -20.86
C LYS A 151 -5.61 -3.34 -20.84
N THR A 152 -4.65 -3.24 -19.94
CA THR A 152 -3.81 -2.06 -19.71
C THR A 152 -2.33 -2.47 -19.70
N PRO A 153 -1.71 -2.67 -20.89
CA PRO A 153 -0.35 -3.21 -21.01
C PRO A 153 0.70 -2.36 -20.28
N ASP A 154 0.42 -1.08 -20.11
CA ASP A 154 1.34 -0.12 -19.48
C ASP A 154 1.01 0.19 -18.01
N ASN A 155 0.19 -0.63 -17.36
CA ASN A 155 -0.10 -0.45 -15.92
C ASN A 155 1.17 -0.74 -15.08
N PRO A 156 1.81 0.29 -14.51
CA PRO A 156 3.09 0.12 -13.82
C PRO A 156 2.94 -0.65 -12.51
N LEU A 157 1.85 -0.45 -11.75
CA LEU A 157 1.61 -1.15 -10.49
C LEU A 157 1.35 -2.65 -10.71
N ALA A 158 0.61 -3.01 -11.77
CA ALA A 158 0.42 -4.42 -12.11
C ALA A 158 1.75 -5.11 -12.44
N ARG A 159 2.66 -4.41 -13.16
CA ARG A 159 4.01 -4.91 -13.44
C ARG A 159 4.85 -5.07 -12.18
N VAL A 160 4.81 -4.10 -11.27
CA VAL A 160 5.52 -4.17 -9.98
C VAL A 160 5.05 -5.38 -9.17
N ASN A 161 3.73 -5.57 -9.08
CA ASN A 161 3.17 -6.70 -8.34
C ASN A 161 3.50 -8.05 -8.98
N LEU A 162 3.49 -8.16 -10.30
CA LEU A 162 3.98 -9.35 -11.01
C LEU A 162 5.45 -9.62 -10.70
N GLY A 163 6.29 -8.58 -10.74
CA GLY A 163 7.69 -8.69 -10.35
C GLY A 163 7.89 -9.21 -8.93
N TYR A 164 7.10 -8.69 -7.98
CA TYR A 164 7.11 -9.19 -6.60
C TYR A 164 6.68 -10.65 -6.48
N ILE A 165 5.61 -11.04 -7.17
CA ILE A 165 5.14 -12.44 -7.15
C ILE A 165 6.19 -13.37 -7.75
N CYS A 166 6.79 -12.98 -8.88
CA CYS A 166 7.90 -13.74 -9.49
C CYS A 166 9.10 -13.86 -8.55
N LEU A 167 9.45 -12.81 -7.82
CA LEU A 167 10.47 -12.85 -6.76
C LEU A 167 10.11 -13.89 -5.69
N LYS A 168 8.89 -13.86 -5.14
CA LYS A 168 8.43 -14.82 -4.11
C LYS A 168 8.40 -16.27 -4.61
N LYS A 169 8.22 -16.47 -5.90
CA LYS A 169 8.28 -17.79 -6.56
C LYS A 169 9.71 -18.20 -6.99
N GLY A 170 10.71 -17.36 -6.79
CA GLY A 170 12.09 -17.61 -7.23
C GLY A 170 12.30 -17.51 -8.75
N ILE A 171 11.35 -16.92 -9.48
CA ILE A 171 11.42 -16.74 -10.94
C ILE A 171 12.12 -15.41 -11.25
N PHE A 172 13.40 -15.30 -10.91
CA PHE A 172 14.14 -14.04 -10.92
C PHE A 172 14.21 -13.38 -12.32
N GLY A 173 14.27 -14.15 -13.39
CA GLY A 173 14.32 -13.61 -14.76
C GLY A 173 13.08 -12.78 -15.09
N GLU A 174 11.89 -13.33 -14.85
CA GLU A 174 10.62 -12.64 -15.07
C GLU A 174 10.44 -11.47 -14.10
N ALA A 175 10.86 -11.64 -12.83
CA ALA A 175 10.84 -10.55 -11.86
C ALA A 175 11.63 -9.34 -12.37
N ILE A 176 12.86 -9.55 -12.84
CA ILE A 176 13.72 -8.48 -13.41
C ILE A 176 13.04 -7.86 -14.64
N GLU A 177 12.44 -8.65 -15.52
CA GLU A 177 11.78 -8.13 -16.73
C GLU A 177 10.61 -7.20 -16.37
N HIS A 178 9.69 -7.65 -15.49
CA HIS A 178 8.54 -6.87 -15.08
C HIS A 178 8.95 -5.60 -14.34
N LEU A 179 9.85 -5.70 -13.38
CA LEU A 179 10.33 -4.55 -12.58
C LEU A 179 11.10 -3.54 -13.44
N SER A 180 11.96 -4.01 -14.35
CA SER A 180 12.68 -3.12 -15.29
C SER A 180 11.74 -2.36 -16.21
N ARG A 181 10.64 -2.99 -16.66
CA ARG A 181 9.63 -2.30 -17.47
C ARG A 181 8.89 -1.24 -16.63
N ALA A 182 8.57 -1.53 -15.37
CA ALA A 182 7.94 -0.55 -14.48
C ALA A 182 8.85 0.64 -14.20
N ILE A 183 10.16 0.41 -13.99
CA ILE A 183 11.16 1.48 -13.79
C ILE A 183 11.27 2.38 -15.03
N ARG A 184 11.28 1.82 -16.23
CA ARG A 184 11.40 2.59 -17.47
C ARG A 184 10.19 3.50 -17.77
N GLN A 185 9.04 3.20 -17.20
CA GLN A 185 7.81 3.97 -17.45
C GLN A 185 7.75 5.30 -16.70
N GLU A 186 8.57 5.55 -15.70
CA GLU A 186 8.76 6.77 -14.87
C GLU A 186 7.52 7.60 -14.51
N GLN A 187 6.34 7.23 -14.98
CA GLN A 187 5.10 8.01 -14.86
C GLN A 187 4.44 7.92 -13.49
N ASP A 188 4.76 6.88 -12.74
CA ASP A 188 4.20 6.62 -11.40
C ASP A 188 5.34 6.51 -10.38
N ARG A 189 5.47 7.55 -9.55
CA ARG A 189 6.49 7.60 -8.50
C ARG A 189 6.36 6.45 -7.50
N LYS A 190 5.13 6.03 -7.18
CA LYS A 190 4.87 4.92 -6.26
C LYS A 190 5.32 3.60 -6.89
N ALA A 191 4.96 3.36 -8.13
CA ALA A 191 5.41 2.17 -8.86
C ALA A 191 6.93 2.14 -9.01
N SER A 192 7.55 3.27 -9.35
CA SER A 192 9.01 3.38 -9.46
C SER A 192 9.70 3.07 -8.12
N LEU A 193 9.18 3.60 -7.01
CA LEU A 193 9.69 3.33 -5.66
C LEU A 193 9.70 1.82 -5.36
N TYR A 194 8.55 1.15 -5.49
CA TYR A 194 8.44 -0.28 -5.20
C TYR A 194 9.20 -1.14 -6.22
N ALA A 195 9.26 -0.73 -7.49
CA ALA A 195 10.04 -1.46 -8.49
C ALA A 195 11.53 -1.48 -8.15
N HIS A 196 12.10 -0.36 -7.72
CA HIS A 196 13.49 -0.31 -7.26
C HIS A 196 13.69 -1.15 -6.00
N PHE A 197 12.77 -1.05 -5.04
CA PHE A 197 12.84 -1.84 -3.82
C PHE A 197 12.83 -3.35 -4.10
N TYR A 198 11.87 -3.83 -4.88
CA TYR A 198 11.78 -5.26 -5.21
C TYR A 198 12.92 -5.72 -6.11
N MET A 199 13.48 -4.86 -6.97
CA MET A 199 14.70 -5.17 -7.71
C MET A 199 15.87 -5.38 -6.75
N GLY A 200 15.99 -4.53 -5.72
CA GLY A 200 16.97 -4.73 -4.64
C GLY A 200 16.83 -6.09 -3.96
N LEU A 201 15.59 -6.49 -3.65
CA LEU A 201 15.33 -7.82 -3.07
C LEU A 201 15.69 -8.96 -4.02
N VAL A 202 15.40 -8.83 -5.33
CA VAL A 202 15.79 -9.84 -6.33
C VAL A 202 17.31 -10.04 -6.34
N TYR A 203 18.08 -8.96 -6.33
CA TYR A 203 19.55 -9.05 -6.30
C TYR A 203 20.08 -9.56 -4.97
N LEU A 204 19.42 -9.20 -3.86
CA LEU A 204 19.77 -9.70 -2.53
C LEU A 204 19.58 -11.23 -2.43
N GLU A 205 18.47 -11.77 -2.92
CA GLU A 205 18.23 -13.22 -2.96
C GLU A 205 19.18 -13.98 -3.91
N ARG A 206 19.80 -13.26 -4.84
CA ARG A 206 20.84 -13.78 -5.73
C ARG A 206 22.26 -13.56 -5.19
N GLU A 207 22.39 -13.08 -3.95
CA GLU A 207 23.66 -12.76 -3.31
C GLU A 207 24.51 -11.70 -4.05
N MET A 208 23.86 -10.90 -4.90
CA MET A 208 24.48 -9.79 -5.65
C MET A 208 24.38 -8.51 -4.82
N TYR A 209 25.15 -8.44 -3.73
CA TYR A 209 24.96 -7.44 -2.67
C TYR A 209 25.20 -6.00 -3.14
N ASP A 210 26.19 -5.76 -4.02
CA ASP A 210 26.46 -4.43 -4.59
C ASP A 210 25.26 -3.89 -5.37
N ASP A 211 24.72 -4.73 -6.27
CA ASP A 211 23.55 -4.37 -7.07
C ASP A 211 22.33 -4.14 -6.17
N ALA A 212 22.10 -5.03 -5.19
CA ALA A 212 21.03 -4.87 -4.22
C ALA A 212 21.09 -3.52 -3.51
N ARG A 213 22.27 -3.14 -3.00
CA ARG A 213 22.48 -1.85 -2.33
C ARG A 213 22.28 -0.65 -3.26
N ALA A 214 22.68 -0.76 -4.52
CA ALA A 214 22.44 0.31 -5.50
C ALA A 214 20.93 0.55 -5.70
N PHE A 215 20.13 -0.51 -5.78
CA PHE A 215 18.68 -0.40 -5.88
C PHE A 215 18.02 0.10 -4.60
N PHE A 216 18.45 -0.35 -3.42
CA PHE A 216 17.94 0.18 -2.14
C PHE A 216 18.29 1.66 -1.95
N ARG A 217 19.49 2.10 -2.35
CA ARG A 217 19.84 3.52 -2.34
C ARG A 217 18.90 4.32 -3.23
N ARG A 218 18.61 3.83 -4.43
CA ARG A 218 17.67 4.50 -5.33
C ARG A 218 16.27 4.54 -4.76
N THR A 219 15.84 3.48 -4.06
CA THR A 219 14.58 3.45 -3.32
C THR A 219 14.52 4.55 -2.27
N LEU A 220 15.57 4.73 -1.48
CA LEU A 220 15.65 5.75 -0.43
C LEU A 220 15.72 7.18 -0.97
N GLU A 221 16.31 7.39 -2.16
CA GLU A 221 16.25 8.68 -2.86
C GLU A 221 14.81 9.04 -3.30
N LEU A 222 14.03 8.06 -3.73
CA LEU A 222 12.63 8.24 -4.13
C LEU A 222 11.69 8.37 -2.93
N GLY A 223 11.96 7.64 -1.86
CA GLY A 223 11.16 7.59 -0.63
C GLY A 223 12.02 7.43 0.62
N PRO A 224 12.53 8.52 1.22
CA PRO A 224 13.41 8.45 2.40
C PRO A 224 12.77 7.77 3.62
N ASN A 225 11.45 7.73 3.67
CA ASN A 225 10.69 7.13 4.77
C ASN A 225 10.40 5.63 4.57
N MET A 226 10.93 5.01 3.53
CA MET A 226 10.78 3.57 3.32
C MET A 226 11.79 2.81 4.20
N LEU A 227 11.43 2.63 5.46
CA LEU A 227 12.31 2.05 6.50
C LEU A 227 12.73 0.62 6.19
N GLU A 228 11.91 -0.12 5.49
CA GLU A 228 12.20 -1.47 5.00
C GLU A 228 13.46 -1.48 4.10
N ALA A 229 13.67 -0.43 3.30
CA ALA A 229 14.86 -0.33 2.47
C ALA A 229 16.14 -0.11 3.30
N TRP A 230 16.08 0.57 4.44
CA TRP A 230 17.20 0.66 5.39
C TRP A 230 17.50 -0.69 6.02
N TRP A 231 16.48 -1.43 6.39
CA TRP A 231 16.63 -2.78 6.93
C TRP A 231 17.33 -3.70 5.94
N GLU A 232 16.85 -3.77 4.70
CA GLU A 232 17.39 -4.63 3.65
C GLU A 232 18.79 -4.18 3.18
N MET A 233 19.07 -2.88 3.19
CA MET A 233 20.42 -2.37 2.93
C MET A 233 21.41 -2.83 3.99
N GLY A 234 21.03 -2.78 5.27
CA GLY A 234 21.84 -3.31 6.36
C GLY A 234 22.04 -4.83 6.26
N ARG A 235 20.99 -5.55 5.87
CA ARG A 235 21.06 -7.00 5.61
C ARG A 235 22.03 -7.32 4.48
N ALA A 236 22.02 -6.57 3.38
CA ALA A 236 22.97 -6.76 2.28
C ALA A 236 24.42 -6.57 2.72
N PHE A 237 24.72 -5.52 3.49
CA PHE A 237 26.05 -5.31 4.04
C PHE A 237 26.47 -6.41 5.03
N TYR A 238 25.55 -6.85 5.87
CA TYR A 238 25.83 -7.88 6.87
C TYR A 238 26.15 -9.23 6.23
N LEU A 239 25.37 -9.64 5.23
CA LEU A 239 25.59 -10.90 4.50
C LEU A 239 26.90 -10.90 3.71
N GLU A 240 27.36 -9.73 3.25
CA GLU A 240 28.68 -9.56 2.63
C GLU A 240 29.82 -9.59 3.64
N GLY A 241 29.54 -9.55 4.95
CA GLY A 241 30.51 -9.50 6.04
C GLY A 241 30.94 -8.10 6.47
N ASN A 242 30.35 -7.05 5.90
CA ASN A 242 30.64 -5.66 6.29
C ASN A 242 29.73 -5.20 7.44
N HIS A 243 29.98 -5.74 8.64
CA HIS A 243 29.14 -5.48 9.81
C HIS A 243 29.13 -4.00 10.24
N ARG A 244 30.21 -3.25 9.97
CA ARG A 244 30.25 -1.81 10.26
C ARG A 244 29.29 -1.02 9.40
N ALA A 245 29.25 -1.29 8.10
CA ALA A 245 28.33 -0.63 7.17
C ALA A 245 26.88 -1.08 7.41
N ALA A 246 26.68 -2.34 7.80
CA ALA A 246 25.36 -2.84 8.20
C ALA A 246 24.81 -2.07 9.41
N ALA A 247 25.62 -1.90 10.46
CA ALA A 247 25.25 -1.13 11.64
C ALA A 247 24.90 0.33 11.30
N GLU A 248 25.64 0.96 10.38
CA GLU A 248 25.34 2.32 9.94
C GLU A 248 24.00 2.42 9.21
N ALA A 249 23.71 1.49 8.29
CA ALA A 249 22.43 1.45 7.58
C ALA A 249 21.26 1.24 8.55
N TRP A 250 21.37 0.33 9.52
CA TRP A 250 20.31 0.11 10.52
C TRP A 250 20.16 1.30 11.47
N ARG A 251 21.24 2.03 11.78
CA ARG A 251 21.15 3.27 12.57
C ARG A 251 20.29 4.31 11.86
N GLN A 252 20.47 4.48 10.56
CA GLN A 252 19.62 5.37 9.75
C GLN A 252 18.14 4.95 9.78
N GLY A 253 17.86 3.65 9.74
CA GLY A 253 16.49 3.13 9.90
C GLY A 253 15.88 3.46 11.27
N VAL A 254 16.66 3.34 12.35
CA VAL A 254 16.21 3.71 13.70
C VAL A 254 15.99 5.22 13.83
N GLU A 255 16.91 6.04 13.31
CA GLU A 255 16.81 7.50 13.34
C GLU A 255 15.58 8.00 12.57
N ALA A 256 15.28 7.38 11.44
CA ALA A 256 14.10 7.75 10.64
C ALA A 256 12.78 7.47 11.38
N ASN A 257 12.61 6.32 12.03
CA ASN A 257 11.47 6.04 12.92
C ASN A 257 11.68 4.77 13.75
N ARG A 258 12.15 4.94 14.97
CA ARG A 258 12.41 3.83 15.91
C ARG A 258 11.18 3.09 16.43
N PHE A 259 9.98 3.66 16.26
CA PHE A 259 8.72 3.09 16.77
C PHE A 259 7.98 2.27 15.71
N SER A 260 8.45 2.26 14.48
CA SER A 260 7.91 1.39 13.44
C SER A 260 8.47 -0.03 13.56
N LEU A 261 7.74 -1.00 13.00
CA LEU A 261 8.20 -2.39 12.93
C LEU A 261 9.64 -2.50 12.38
N TRP A 262 9.93 -1.81 11.29
CA TRP A 262 11.26 -1.84 10.65
C TRP A 262 12.33 -1.10 11.45
N GLY A 263 11.97 0.01 12.10
CA GLY A 263 12.86 0.70 13.02
C GLY A 263 13.21 -0.13 14.25
N GLU A 264 12.25 -0.88 14.79
CA GLU A 264 12.48 -1.83 15.88
C GLU A 264 13.39 -2.98 15.45
N ARG A 265 13.15 -3.56 14.25
CA ARG A 265 14.03 -4.60 13.67
C ARG A 265 15.46 -4.09 13.48
N CYS A 266 15.63 -2.87 12.92
CA CYS A 266 16.93 -2.22 12.82
C CYS A 266 17.61 -2.07 14.19
N GLY A 267 16.86 -1.62 15.22
CA GLY A 267 17.36 -1.47 16.58
C GLY A 267 17.76 -2.80 17.24
N GLN A 268 17.06 -3.88 16.94
CA GLN A 268 17.42 -5.22 17.43
C GLN A 268 18.71 -5.72 16.76
N ALA A 269 18.83 -5.57 15.43
CA ALA A 269 20.03 -5.95 14.70
C ALA A 269 21.26 -5.17 15.19
N LEU A 270 21.13 -3.87 15.46
CA LEU A 270 22.20 -3.06 16.06
C LEU A 270 22.68 -3.62 17.40
N LYS A 271 21.76 -3.96 18.29
CA LYS A 271 22.09 -4.55 19.59
C LYS A 271 22.85 -5.87 19.45
N GLN A 272 22.44 -6.72 18.50
CA GLN A 272 23.11 -8.00 18.23
C GLN A 272 24.54 -7.77 17.70
N VAL A 273 24.72 -6.84 16.74
CA VAL A 273 26.05 -6.51 16.22
C VAL A 273 26.94 -5.93 17.30
N ASP A 274 26.44 -5.00 18.14
CA ASP A 274 27.21 -4.40 19.23
C ASP A 274 27.61 -5.41 20.33
N ALA A 275 26.75 -6.44 20.53
CA ALA A 275 27.07 -7.55 21.44
C ALA A 275 27.99 -8.62 20.82
N GLY A 276 28.31 -8.51 19.53
CA GLY A 276 29.07 -9.55 18.81
C GLY A 276 28.27 -10.82 18.56
N GLU A 277 26.94 -10.74 18.65
CA GLU A 277 26.02 -11.84 18.40
C GLU A 277 25.63 -11.90 16.92
N PRO A 278 25.34 -13.09 16.37
CA PRO A 278 24.85 -13.20 15.00
C PRO A 278 23.48 -12.57 14.85
N VAL A 279 23.30 -11.76 13.81
CA VAL A 279 21.99 -11.19 13.49
C VAL A 279 21.09 -12.27 12.90
N THR A 280 19.94 -12.50 13.54
CA THR A 280 18.93 -13.43 13.06
C THR A 280 17.97 -12.72 12.14
N PHE A 281 18.00 -13.09 10.87
CA PHE A 281 16.96 -12.68 9.92
C PHE A 281 15.81 -13.69 10.03
N ALA A 282 14.65 -13.23 10.52
CA ALA A 282 13.46 -14.07 10.49
C ALA A 282 13.15 -14.41 9.03
N THR A 283 13.20 -15.69 8.69
CA THR A 283 12.71 -16.17 7.40
C THR A 283 11.21 -15.90 7.37
N GLU A 284 10.80 -14.95 6.55
CA GLU A 284 9.39 -14.58 6.36
C GLU A 284 8.64 -15.71 5.65
N ALA A 285 8.33 -16.77 6.38
CA ALA A 285 7.25 -17.64 6.02
C ALA A 285 5.96 -16.95 6.48
N GLY A 286 5.41 -16.05 5.66
CA GLY A 286 4.01 -15.67 5.78
C GLY A 286 3.65 -14.26 6.23
N GLU A 287 4.55 -13.27 6.27
CA GLU A 287 4.12 -11.88 6.44
C GLU A 287 4.13 -11.15 5.09
N PRO A 288 2.96 -10.71 4.60
CA PRO A 288 2.88 -9.81 3.46
C PRO A 288 3.53 -8.47 3.83
N ALA A 289 4.28 -7.86 2.92
CA ALA A 289 4.76 -6.50 3.08
C ALA A 289 3.57 -5.60 3.44
N GLN A 290 3.57 -5.03 4.63
CA GLN A 290 2.54 -4.09 5.04
C GLN A 290 2.71 -2.83 4.20
N ALA A 291 1.67 -2.50 3.44
CA ALA A 291 1.61 -1.33 2.57
C ALA A 291 1.47 -0.03 3.39
#